data_e7c9921c53637c9d49119720e254e81e
#
_entry.id   e7c9921c53637c9d49119720e254e81e
#
_cell.length_a   1.000
_cell.length_b   1.000
_cell.length_c   1.000
_cell.angle_alpha   90.00
_cell.angle_beta   90.00
_cell.angle_gamma   90.00
#
_symmetry.space_group_name_H-M   'P 1'
#
loop_
_entity.id
_entity.type
_entity.pdbx_description
1 polymer ?
#
loop_
_entity_poly.entity_id
_entity_poly.type
_entity_poly.pdbx_seq_one_letter_code
_entity_poly.pdbx_strand_id
1 'polypeptide(L)'
;MTIKRRRFYFKILKLFHGAIIMYMKLILKKIGIGLVGLSMIVAAEARDQIRIVGSSTVFPLSTAVAEEFGRSTAFRTPVVESTGSGGGLKLFCAGIGEGHPDITNSSRTIKGTEAELCAANGVDEIIEVKVGYDGIVLANSKKSPQLSFSLKDIWLGLAKEIVVDGEIVANPYQNWNEVNSFLPNTKIEVLGPPPTSGTRDAFAELALEGGCIAFPEIEAVKEIDINRYTALCHSIREDGAYIEAGENDNLIVSKLQANPDAIGVFGYSFLEENSDVIQGSFVEGYEPSFDNISDKIYQVSRSLFVYVKKAHIGAVPGIEEFVSEFLGDKAMGDFGYLAEKGLIPLPTNQLKVEQSTAANLISISN
;
A
#
# COMPACT_ATOMS: atom_id res chain seq x y z
N MET A 1 -94.20 19.96 6.01
CA MET A 1 -92.99 20.22 6.84
C MET A 1 -92.43 21.55 6.37
N THR A 2 -92.62 22.64 7.09
CA THR A 2 -92.60 24.03 6.69
C THR A 2 -91.19 24.56 6.48
N ILE A 3 -90.99 25.37 5.49
CA ILE A 3 -89.78 26.03 4.97
C ILE A 3 -88.89 26.68 6.11
N LYS A 4 -89.46 27.04 7.25
CA LYS A 4 -88.75 27.57 8.44
C LYS A 4 -87.81 26.60 9.09
N ARG A 5 -88.08 25.28 9.10
CA ARG A 5 -87.20 24.24 9.71
C ARG A 5 -85.94 24.00 8.88
N ARG A 6 -85.99 24.13 7.51
CA ARG A 6 -84.77 23.95 6.67
C ARG A 6 -83.76 25.09 6.82
N ARG A 7 -84.19 26.32 7.07
CA ARG A 7 -83.28 27.45 7.32
C ARG A 7 -82.55 27.40 8.64
N PHE A 8 -83.17 26.80 9.66
CA PHE A 8 -82.59 26.66 10.97
C PHE A 8 -81.48 25.60 10.96
N TYR A 9 -81.66 24.46 10.29
CA TYR A 9 -80.64 23.44 10.14
C TYR A 9 -79.43 23.93 9.31
N PHE A 10 -79.65 24.72 8.29
CA PHE A 10 -78.58 25.26 7.48
C PHE A 10 -77.69 26.30 8.24
N LYS A 11 -78.29 27.08 9.15
CA LYS A 11 -77.53 28.00 9.99
C LYS A 11 -76.68 27.28 11.04
N ILE A 12 -77.21 26.21 11.63
CA ILE A 12 -76.47 25.39 12.60
C ILE A 12 -75.33 24.66 11.91
N LEU A 13 -75.55 24.11 10.71
CA LEU A 13 -74.49 23.43 9.94
C LEU A 13 -73.33 24.37 9.55
N LYS A 14 -73.65 25.64 9.16
CA LYS A 14 -72.61 26.64 8.86
C LYS A 14 -71.84 27.07 10.12
N LEU A 15 -72.44 27.15 11.28
CA LEU A 15 -71.77 27.49 12.53
C LEU A 15 -70.82 26.36 12.98
N PHE A 16 -71.25 25.07 12.85
CA PHE A 16 -70.39 23.94 13.14
C PHE A 16 -69.21 23.81 12.15
N HIS A 17 -69.44 24.07 10.85
CA HIS A 17 -68.42 24.05 9.85
C HIS A 17 -67.32 25.16 10.08
N GLY A 18 -67.77 26.37 10.45
CA GLY A 18 -66.87 27.47 10.80
C GLY A 18 -66.02 27.20 12.05
N ALA A 19 -66.64 26.56 13.08
CA ALA A 19 -65.93 26.19 14.32
C ALA A 19 -64.87 25.10 14.09
N ILE A 20 -65.19 24.09 13.25
CA ILE A 20 -64.27 23.02 12.92
C ILE A 20 -63.06 23.56 12.11
N ILE A 21 -63.30 24.42 11.15
CA ILE A 21 -62.22 25.04 10.34
C ILE A 21 -61.33 25.95 11.22
N MET A 22 -61.91 26.67 12.17
CA MET A 22 -61.17 27.52 13.11
C MET A 22 -60.33 26.66 14.08
N TYR A 23 -60.88 25.53 14.57
CA TYR A 23 -60.16 24.62 15.43
C TYR A 23 -59.02 23.90 14.70
N MET A 24 -59.24 23.46 13.45
CA MET A 24 -58.20 22.88 12.61
C MET A 24 -57.07 23.90 12.32
N LYS A 25 -57.39 25.16 12.03
CA LYS A 25 -56.39 26.22 11.86
C LYS A 25 -55.58 26.50 13.14
N LEU A 26 -56.18 26.38 14.31
CA LEU A 26 -55.50 26.54 15.62
C LEU A 26 -54.58 25.35 15.92
N ILE A 27 -54.97 24.13 15.56
CA ILE A 27 -54.17 22.92 15.72
C ILE A 27 -53.00 22.95 14.73
N LEU A 28 -53.21 23.31 13.47
CA LEU A 28 -52.15 23.45 12.47
C LEU A 28 -51.12 24.54 12.82
N LYS A 29 -51.56 25.66 13.45
CA LYS A 29 -50.63 26.70 13.94
C LYS A 29 -49.78 26.19 15.13
N LYS A 30 -50.34 25.36 16.02
CA LYS A 30 -49.57 24.78 17.16
C LYS A 30 -48.65 23.67 16.71
N ILE A 31 -49.02 22.90 15.69
CA ILE A 31 -48.17 21.84 15.10
C ILE A 31 -47.02 22.50 14.28
N GLY A 32 -47.28 23.60 13.55
CA GLY A 32 -46.26 24.30 12.81
C GLY A 32 -45.16 24.97 13.66
N ILE A 33 -45.48 25.34 14.93
CA ILE A 33 -44.49 25.92 15.85
C ILE A 33 -43.67 24.82 16.57
N GLY A 34 -44.21 23.59 16.67
CA GLY A 34 -43.49 22.44 17.24
C GLY A 34 -42.52 21.75 16.29
N LEU A 35 -42.66 21.95 14.93
CA LEU A 35 -41.77 21.33 13.93
C LEU A 35 -40.54 22.17 13.59
N VAL A 36 -40.46 23.43 14.00
CA VAL A 36 -39.29 24.31 13.77
C VAL A 36 -38.24 24.17 14.87
N GLY A 37 -38.54 23.49 15.98
CA GLY A 37 -37.63 23.32 17.13
C GLY A 37 -36.87 22.00 17.19
N LEU A 38 -37.11 21.05 16.29
CA LEU A 38 -36.41 19.76 16.23
C LEU A 38 -35.58 19.70 14.93
N SER A 39 -34.74 20.71 14.70
CA SER A 39 -33.52 20.50 13.95
C SER A 39 -32.75 19.49 14.77
N MET A 40 -32.88 18.20 14.47
CA MET A 40 -31.90 17.22 14.90
C MET A 40 -30.56 17.75 14.39
N ILE A 41 -29.75 18.25 15.31
CA ILE A 41 -28.31 18.22 15.15
C ILE A 41 -28.05 16.72 15.07
N VAL A 42 -28.06 16.17 13.86
CA VAL A 42 -27.30 14.97 13.54
C VAL A 42 -25.89 15.47 13.79
N ALA A 43 -25.40 15.32 15.03
CA ALA A 43 -23.98 15.32 15.25
C ALA A 43 -23.51 14.23 14.29
N ALA A 44 -22.90 14.61 13.18
CA ALA A 44 -22.05 13.71 12.46
C ALA A 44 -21.08 13.22 13.55
N GLU A 45 -21.23 11.98 13.99
CA GLU A 45 -20.24 11.37 14.85
C GLU A 45 -18.97 11.38 14.02
N ALA A 46 -18.10 12.36 14.31
CA ALA A 46 -16.80 12.43 13.70
C ALA A 46 -16.13 11.07 13.90
N ARG A 47 -15.69 10.44 12.82
CA ARG A 47 -15.03 9.15 12.88
C ARG A 47 -13.86 9.25 13.86
N ASP A 48 -13.84 8.35 14.86
CA ASP A 48 -12.83 8.30 15.93
C ASP A 48 -11.73 7.27 15.68
N GLN A 49 -11.65 6.75 14.44
CA GLN A 49 -10.71 5.69 14.05
C GLN A 49 -10.03 6.04 12.73
N ILE A 50 -8.71 6.02 12.72
CA ILE A 50 -7.88 6.28 11.53
C ILE A 50 -8.09 5.17 10.51
N ARG A 51 -8.24 5.54 9.23
CA ARG A 51 -8.28 4.61 8.09
C ARG A 51 -7.05 4.80 7.22
N ILE A 52 -6.34 3.70 7.02
CA ILE A 52 -5.10 3.61 6.26
C ILE A 52 -5.31 2.63 5.12
N VAL A 53 -4.96 3.02 3.90
CA VAL A 53 -5.04 2.16 2.71
C VAL A 53 -3.70 2.18 1.99
N GLY A 54 -3.45 1.28 1.05
CA GLY A 54 -2.31 1.44 0.15
C GLY A 54 -1.44 0.20 -0.03
N SER A 55 -0.14 0.43 -0.15
CA SER A 55 0.89 -0.54 -0.50
C SER A 55 0.81 -1.85 0.29
N SER A 56 0.82 -2.98 -0.40
CA SER A 56 0.93 -4.32 0.19
C SER A 56 2.26 -4.51 0.95
N THR A 57 3.33 -3.89 0.48
CA THR A 57 4.65 -3.92 1.14
C THR A 57 4.66 -3.16 2.47
N VAL A 58 4.01 -1.99 2.53
CA VAL A 58 3.95 -1.18 3.76
C VAL A 58 2.85 -1.66 4.70
N PHE A 59 1.88 -2.44 4.21
CA PHE A 59 0.76 -2.96 4.98
C PHE A 59 1.18 -3.67 6.28
N PRO A 60 2.12 -4.64 6.29
CA PRO A 60 2.54 -5.31 7.52
C PRO A 60 3.23 -4.37 8.51
N LEU A 61 3.97 -3.37 8.01
CA LEU A 61 4.62 -2.35 8.82
C LEU A 61 3.58 -1.44 9.50
N SER A 62 2.66 -0.88 8.71
CA SER A 62 1.57 -0.04 9.24
C SER A 62 0.65 -0.80 10.19
N THR A 63 0.44 -2.09 9.95
CA THR A 63 -0.36 -2.95 10.85
C THR A 63 0.34 -3.10 12.20
N ALA A 64 1.65 -3.36 12.21
CA ALA A 64 2.42 -3.46 13.45
C ALA A 64 2.38 -2.14 14.25
N VAL A 65 2.54 -1.00 13.56
CA VAL A 65 2.40 0.33 14.20
C VAL A 65 0.98 0.56 14.71
N ALA A 66 -0.05 0.18 13.95
CA ALA A 66 -1.45 0.35 14.35
C ALA A 66 -1.79 -0.48 15.60
N GLU A 67 -1.29 -1.70 15.70
CA GLU A 67 -1.45 -2.57 16.87
C GLU A 67 -0.76 -1.99 18.10
N GLU A 68 0.50 -1.54 17.96
CA GLU A 68 1.25 -0.91 19.06
C GLU A 68 0.58 0.39 19.51
N PHE A 69 0.17 1.24 18.56
CA PHE A 69 -0.55 2.48 18.81
C PHE A 69 -1.84 2.26 19.60
N GLY A 70 -2.67 1.29 19.17
CA GLY A 70 -3.92 0.97 19.87
C GLY A 70 -3.70 0.35 21.27
N ARG A 71 -2.53 -0.28 21.48
CA ARG A 71 -2.16 -0.87 22.77
C ARG A 71 -1.56 0.18 23.74
N SER A 72 -0.80 1.13 23.22
CA SER A 72 -0.02 2.09 24.01
C SER A 72 -0.72 3.43 24.25
N THR A 73 -1.80 3.73 23.53
CA THR A 73 -2.53 4.98 23.59
C THR A 73 -3.99 4.79 23.97
N ALA A 74 -4.72 5.90 24.19
CA ALA A 74 -6.17 5.89 24.41
C ALA A 74 -6.98 5.94 23.09
N PHE A 75 -6.34 6.05 21.95
CA PHE A 75 -6.98 6.10 20.64
C PHE A 75 -7.39 4.69 20.18
N ARG A 76 -8.36 4.63 19.29
CA ARG A 76 -8.76 3.36 18.66
C ARG A 76 -7.67 2.87 17.72
N THR A 77 -7.44 1.56 17.69
CA THR A 77 -6.52 0.92 16.75
C THR A 77 -6.90 1.30 15.31
N PRO A 78 -6.00 1.89 14.51
CA PRO A 78 -6.27 2.21 13.11
C PRO A 78 -6.68 0.97 12.30
N VAL A 79 -7.53 1.17 11.30
CA VAL A 79 -7.84 0.14 10.29
C VAL A 79 -6.87 0.29 9.13
N VAL A 80 -6.16 -0.79 8.80
CA VAL A 80 -5.20 -0.83 7.69
C VAL A 80 -5.70 -1.80 6.62
N GLU A 81 -5.77 -1.34 5.37
CA GLU A 81 -6.23 -2.12 4.23
C GLU A 81 -5.17 -2.14 3.12
N SER A 82 -4.84 -3.33 2.62
CA SER A 82 -3.92 -3.50 1.49
C SER A 82 -4.69 -3.34 0.18
N THR A 83 -4.38 -2.28 -0.59
CA THR A 83 -5.04 -1.95 -1.87
C THR A 83 -4.03 -1.71 -3.01
N GLY A 84 -2.74 -1.91 -2.72
CA GLY A 84 -1.62 -1.49 -3.57
C GLY A 84 -1.41 0.03 -3.54
N SER A 85 -0.20 0.50 -3.86
CA SER A 85 0.14 1.94 -3.81
C SER A 85 -0.77 2.79 -4.69
N GLY A 86 -1.01 2.39 -5.94
CA GLY A 86 -1.87 3.13 -6.87
C GLY A 86 -3.35 3.10 -6.46
N GLY A 87 -3.85 1.96 -5.97
CA GLY A 87 -5.21 1.83 -5.45
C GLY A 87 -5.42 2.71 -4.22
N GLY A 88 -4.47 2.71 -3.29
CA GLY A 88 -4.49 3.52 -2.09
C GLY A 88 -4.47 5.01 -2.39
N LEU A 89 -3.56 5.46 -3.25
CA LEU A 89 -3.48 6.87 -3.68
C LEU A 89 -4.77 7.32 -4.38
N LYS A 90 -5.37 6.48 -5.22
CA LYS A 90 -6.67 6.78 -5.85
C LYS A 90 -7.79 6.97 -4.82
N LEU A 91 -7.88 6.11 -3.80
CA LEU A 91 -8.86 6.23 -2.73
C LEU A 91 -8.59 7.45 -1.85
N PHE A 92 -7.32 7.70 -1.53
CA PHE A 92 -6.87 8.84 -0.75
C PHE A 92 -7.18 10.16 -1.46
N CYS A 93 -6.90 10.27 -2.75
CA CYS A 93 -7.15 11.47 -3.56
C CYS A 93 -8.63 11.63 -3.98
N ALA A 94 -9.54 10.74 -3.59
CA ALA A 94 -10.95 10.83 -3.99
C ALA A 94 -11.74 11.94 -3.26
N GLY A 95 -11.19 12.55 -2.19
CA GLY A 95 -11.82 13.66 -1.48
C GLY A 95 -11.43 13.78 -0.02
N ILE A 96 -12.07 14.72 0.67
CA ILE A 96 -11.93 15.00 2.10
C ILE A 96 -13.18 14.50 2.84
N GLY A 97 -13.05 14.23 4.14
CA GLY A 97 -14.15 13.87 5.04
C GLY A 97 -14.22 12.37 5.34
N GLU A 98 -15.22 11.98 6.12
CA GLU A 98 -15.32 10.66 6.77
C GLU A 98 -15.37 9.46 5.82
N GLY A 99 -15.86 9.66 4.60
CA GLY A 99 -15.92 8.62 3.56
C GLY A 99 -14.56 8.24 2.96
N HIS A 100 -13.52 9.05 3.20
CA HIS A 100 -12.21 8.90 2.58
C HIS A 100 -11.13 8.49 3.59
N PRO A 101 -10.05 7.80 3.15
CA PRO A 101 -8.93 7.45 4.01
C PRO A 101 -8.19 8.71 4.52
N ASP A 102 -7.59 8.59 5.70
CA ASP A 102 -6.77 9.64 6.32
C ASP A 102 -5.32 9.57 5.87
N ILE A 103 -4.87 8.34 5.70
CA ILE A 103 -3.49 7.99 5.39
C ILE A 103 -3.48 7.01 4.22
N THR A 104 -2.49 7.13 3.36
CA THR A 104 -2.18 6.10 2.37
C THR A 104 -0.72 5.71 2.41
N ASN A 105 -0.46 4.41 2.37
CA ASN A 105 0.87 3.82 2.29
C ASN A 105 1.30 3.70 0.83
N SER A 106 2.57 3.93 0.54
CA SER A 106 3.11 3.75 -0.79
C SER A 106 4.53 3.20 -0.78
N SER A 107 4.84 2.31 -1.70
CA SER A 107 6.18 1.80 -1.95
C SER A 107 6.92 2.55 -3.06
N ARG A 108 6.43 3.72 -3.42
CA ARG A 108 7.02 4.69 -4.34
C ARG A 108 6.55 6.11 -4.03
N THR A 109 7.20 7.09 -4.58
CA THR A 109 6.69 8.47 -4.52
C THR A 109 5.35 8.61 -5.25
N ILE A 110 4.51 9.54 -4.80
CA ILE A 110 3.30 9.94 -5.51
C ILE A 110 3.65 10.43 -6.92
N LYS A 111 2.87 10.02 -7.91
CA LYS A 111 3.05 10.46 -9.31
C LYS A 111 2.40 11.83 -9.52
N GLY A 112 2.90 12.62 -10.49
CA GLY A 112 2.30 13.90 -10.83
C GLY A 112 0.79 13.81 -11.14
N THR A 113 0.37 12.78 -11.91
CA THR A 113 -1.04 12.53 -12.21
C THR A 113 -1.90 12.18 -10.99
N GLU A 114 -1.31 11.57 -9.95
CA GLU A 114 -2.00 11.29 -8.69
C GLU A 114 -2.11 12.56 -7.83
N ALA A 115 -1.06 13.40 -7.80
CA ALA A 115 -1.11 14.70 -7.15
C ALA A 115 -2.14 15.63 -7.79
N GLU A 116 -2.22 15.67 -9.12
CA GLU A 116 -3.25 16.39 -9.86
C GLU A 116 -4.67 15.87 -9.52
N LEU A 117 -4.86 14.57 -9.40
CA LEU A 117 -6.13 13.97 -8.97
C LEU A 117 -6.49 14.40 -7.54
N CYS A 118 -5.53 14.43 -6.63
CA CYS A 118 -5.72 14.92 -5.28
C CYS A 118 -6.20 16.38 -5.27
N ALA A 119 -5.49 17.27 -5.96
CA ALA A 119 -5.82 18.68 -6.07
C ALA A 119 -7.21 18.90 -6.69
N ALA A 120 -7.54 18.17 -7.78
CA ALA A 120 -8.85 18.25 -8.43
C ALA A 120 -10.02 17.87 -7.49
N ASN A 121 -9.78 17.08 -6.46
CA ASN A 121 -10.77 16.67 -5.47
C ASN A 121 -10.62 17.41 -4.11
N GLY A 122 -9.86 18.51 -4.08
CA GLY A 122 -9.70 19.36 -2.89
C GLY A 122 -8.76 18.80 -1.83
N VAL A 123 -7.94 17.79 -2.14
CA VAL A 123 -6.88 17.26 -1.27
C VAL A 123 -5.59 18.00 -1.61
N ASP A 124 -5.49 19.26 -1.19
CA ASP A 124 -4.42 20.17 -1.59
C ASP A 124 -3.18 20.09 -0.69
N GLU A 125 -3.36 19.73 0.58
CA GLU A 125 -2.27 19.65 1.55
C GLU A 125 -2.02 18.18 1.95
N ILE A 126 -0.91 17.65 1.44
CA ILE A 126 -0.48 16.27 1.67
C ILE A 126 0.88 16.29 2.36
N ILE A 127 0.99 15.63 3.50
CA ILE A 127 2.26 15.43 4.19
C ILE A 127 2.85 14.12 3.68
N GLU A 128 4.00 14.17 3.04
CA GLU A 128 4.78 13.01 2.64
C GLU A 128 5.80 12.70 3.73
N VAL A 129 5.81 11.47 4.21
CA VAL A 129 6.77 10.98 5.21
C VAL A 129 7.42 9.72 4.66
N LYS A 130 8.73 9.74 4.47
CA LYS A 130 9.49 8.52 4.18
C LYS A 130 9.67 7.73 5.46
N VAL A 131 9.29 6.46 5.42
CA VAL A 131 9.32 5.57 6.60
C VAL A 131 10.42 4.50 6.54
N GLY A 132 11.23 4.47 5.49
CA GLY A 132 12.32 3.52 5.36
C GLY A 132 12.50 3.04 3.94
N TYR A 133 13.18 1.91 3.82
CA TYR A 133 13.45 1.27 2.54
C TYR A 133 13.01 -0.19 2.58
N ASP A 134 12.72 -0.71 1.39
CA ASP A 134 12.51 -2.11 1.09
C ASP A 134 13.58 -2.54 0.09
N GLY A 135 14.27 -3.63 0.38
CA GLY A 135 15.28 -4.21 -0.50
C GLY A 135 15.03 -5.70 -0.64
N ILE A 136 14.85 -6.18 -1.86
CA ILE A 136 14.64 -7.59 -2.16
C ILE A 136 15.94 -8.16 -2.70
N VAL A 137 16.39 -9.25 -2.12
CA VAL A 137 17.66 -9.87 -2.47
C VAL A 137 17.44 -11.21 -3.16
N LEU A 138 18.37 -11.53 -4.08
CA LEU A 138 18.62 -12.90 -4.51
C LEU A 138 19.84 -13.37 -3.74
N ALA A 139 19.72 -14.47 -2.99
CA ALA A 139 20.80 -14.96 -2.16
C ALA A 139 20.99 -16.46 -2.34
N ASN A 140 22.21 -16.93 -2.13
CA ASN A 140 22.55 -18.35 -2.13
C ASN A 140 23.44 -18.73 -0.96
N SER A 141 23.64 -20.02 -0.74
CA SER A 141 24.56 -20.49 0.29
C SER A 141 25.99 -20.05 0.02
N LYS A 142 26.75 -19.67 1.06
CA LYS A 142 28.21 -19.43 0.95
C LYS A 142 29.04 -20.67 0.58
N LYS A 143 28.42 -21.85 0.52
CA LYS A 143 29.05 -23.08 0.00
C LYS A 143 29.14 -23.09 -1.53
N SER A 144 28.39 -22.24 -2.23
CA SER A 144 28.45 -22.05 -3.66
C SER A 144 29.02 -20.67 -4.02
N PRO A 145 29.49 -20.45 -5.25
CA PRO A 145 29.99 -19.14 -5.69
C PRO A 145 28.90 -18.05 -5.55
N GLN A 146 29.32 -16.83 -5.23
CA GLN A 146 28.46 -15.66 -5.31
C GLN A 146 28.08 -15.39 -6.77
N LEU A 147 26.80 -15.15 -7.00
CA LEU A 147 26.26 -14.96 -8.34
C LEU A 147 26.13 -13.48 -8.69
N SER A 148 26.07 -13.21 -10.00
CA SER A 148 25.84 -11.85 -10.51
C SER A 148 24.80 -11.91 -11.64
N PHE A 149 23.71 -11.20 -11.46
CA PHE A 149 22.59 -11.14 -12.39
C PHE A 149 22.42 -9.73 -12.95
N SER A 150 22.03 -9.64 -14.22
CA SER A 150 21.29 -8.48 -14.69
C SER A 150 19.80 -8.65 -14.36
N LEU A 151 19.03 -7.57 -14.35
CA LEU A 151 17.56 -7.65 -14.23
C LEU A 151 16.97 -8.48 -15.38
N LYS A 152 17.60 -8.37 -16.57
CA LYS A 152 17.25 -9.20 -17.73
C LYS A 152 17.43 -10.69 -17.46
N ASP A 153 18.52 -11.12 -16.82
CA ASP A 153 18.75 -12.52 -16.47
C ASP A 153 17.69 -13.04 -15.51
N ILE A 154 17.31 -12.20 -14.51
CA ILE A 154 16.27 -12.54 -13.53
C ILE A 154 14.93 -12.77 -14.25
N TRP A 155 14.52 -11.86 -15.12
CA TRP A 155 13.27 -11.99 -15.86
C TRP A 155 13.30 -13.19 -16.80
N LEU A 156 14.37 -13.39 -17.59
CA LEU A 156 14.52 -14.54 -18.48
C LEU A 156 14.51 -15.88 -17.72
N GLY A 157 15.06 -15.92 -16.51
CA GLY A 157 15.05 -17.14 -15.69
C GLY A 157 13.69 -17.46 -15.08
N LEU A 158 12.91 -16.44 -14.71
CA LEU A 158 11.76 -16.62 -13.82
C LEU A 158 10.41 -16.24 -14.41
N ALA A 159 10.35 -15.46 -15.49
CA ALA A 159 9.09 -15.10 -16.10
C ALA A 159 8.40 -16.34 -16.74
N LYS A 160 7.07 -16.36 -16.71
CA LYS A 160 6.25 -17.42 -17.29
C LYS A 160 6.37 -17.48 -18.81
N GLU A 161 6.42 -16.31 -19.44
CA GLU A 161 6.62 -16.13 -20.88
C GLU A 161 7.77 -15.15 -21.09
N ILE A 162 8.58 -15.40 -22.08
CA ILE A 162 9.76 -14.58 -22.40
C ILE A 162 9.85 -14.33 -23.91
N VAL A 163 10.75 -13.41 -24.31
CA VAL A 163 11.06 -13.16 -25.72
C VAL A 163 12.24 -14.04 -26.14
N VAL A 164 12.03 -14.87 -27.15
CA VAL A 164 13.05 -15.69 -27.82
C VAL A 164 12.95 -15.45 -29.33
N ASP A 165 14.03 -15.03 -29.95
CA ASP A 165 14.10 -14.74 -31.39
C ASP A 165 13.02 -13.76 -31.89
N GLY A 166 12.63 -12.80 -31.04
CA GLY A 166 11.60 -11.77 -31.33
C GLY A 166 10.16 -12.23 -31.12
N GLU A 167 9.94 -13.46 -30.66
CA GLU A 167 8.60 -13.99 -30.36
C GLU A 167 8.40 -14.18 -28.86
N ILE A 168 7.16 -13.93 -28.38
CA ILE A 168 6.77 -14.23 -27.00
C ILE A 168 6.37 -15.69 -26.90
N VAL A 169 7.13 -16.45 -26.11
CA VAL A 169 6.94 -17.89 -25.93
C VAL A 169 6.92 -18.28 -24.46
N ALA A 170 6.36 -19.44 -24.13
CA ALA A 170 6.53 -20.02 -22.80
C ALA A 170 8.02 -20.21 -22.50
N ASN A 171 8.44 -19.94 -21.27
CA ASN A 171 9.85 -19.96 -20.89
C ASN A 171 10.47 -21.36 -21.05
N PRO A 172 11.43 -21.57 -21.97
CA PRO A 172 12.03 -22.87 -22.23
C PRO A 172 13.24 -23.18 -21.33
N TYR A 173 13.84 -22.18 -20.67
CA TYR A 173 15.11 -22.32 -19.97
C TYR A 173 14.99 -23.22 -18.73
N GLN A 174 15.92 -24.14 -18.56
CA GLN A 174 15.99 -25.06 -17.42
C GLN A 174 17.19 -24.79 -16.51
N ASN A 175 18.28 -24.26 -17.08
CA ASN A 175 19.52 -23.99 -16.36
C ASN A 175 19.92 -22.51 -16.52
N TRP A 176 20.61 -21.97 -15.52
CA TRP A 176 21.03 -20.57 -15.52
C TRP A 176 21.98 -20.21 -16.68
N ASN A 177 22.85 -21.14 -17.08
CA ASN A 177 23.75 -20.90 -18.22
C ASN A 177 23.04 -20.86 -19.60
N GLU A 178 21.81 -21.29 -19.70
CA GLU A 178 20.96 -21.13 -20.88
C GLU A 178 20.41 -19.70 -20.98
N VAL A 179 20.21 -19.05 -19.82
CA VAL A 179 19.81 -17.64 -19.73
C VAL A 179 20.99 -16.72 -20.03
N ASN A 180 22.14 -16.99 -19.43
CA ASN A 180 23.37 -16.23 -19.60
C ASN A 180 24.56 -17.18 -19.41
N SER A 181 25.42 -17.29 -20.41
CA SER A 181 26.58 -18.20 -20.43
C SER A 181 27.62 -17.93 -19.32
N PHE A 182 27.57 -16.76 -18.68
CA PHE A 182 28.41 -16.44 -17.52
C PHE A 182 27.87 -16.99 -16.19
N LEU A 183 26.58 -17.38 -16.16
CA LEU A 183 25.97 -18.03 -15.01
C LEU A 183 26.33 -19.54 -14.95
N PRO A 184 26.24 -20.18 -13.76
CA PRO A 184 26.61 -21.56 -13.62
C PRO A 184 25.65 -22.49 -14.39
N ASN A 185 26.16 -23.67 -14.80
CA ASN A 185 25.33 -24.72 -15.37
C ASN A 185 24.59 -25.48 -14.25
N THR A 186 23.74 -24.77 -13.52
CA THR A 186 22.90 -25.33 -12.48
C THR A 186 21.44 -25.11 -12.84
N LYS A 187 20.56 -26.01 -12.38
CA LYS A 187 19.12 -25.91 -12.60
C LYS A 187 18.60 -24.58 -12.02
N ILE A 188 17.68 -23.95 -12.75
CA ILE A 188 16.94 -22.81 -12.20
C ILE A 188 16.02 -23.34 -11.09
N GLU A 189 16.40 -23.05 -9.85
CA GLU A 189 15.64 -23.39 -8.65
C GLU A 189 15.67 -22.19 -7.71
N VAL A 190 14.55 -21.48 -7.64
CA VAL A 190 14.41 -20.25 -6.85
C VAL A 190 13.32 -20.46 -5.81
N LEU A 191 13.68 -20.25 -4.55
CA LEU A 191 12.81 -20.32 -3.39
C LEU A 191 12.38 -18.90 -3.03
N GLY A 192 11.10 -18.64 -3.00
CA GLY A 192 10.64 -17.29 -2.69
C GLY A 192 9.24 -17.25 -2.08
N PRO A 193 8.76 -16.06 -1.73
CA PRO A 193 7.47 -15.88 -1.09
C PRO A 193 6.29 -16.17 -2.04
N PRO A 194 5.11 -16.53 -1.49
CA PRO A 194 3.90 -16.78 -2.23
C PRO A 194 3.29 -15.50 -2.83
N PRO A 195 2.30 -15.59 -3.73
CA PRO A 195 1.62 -14.43 -4.35
C PRO A 195 0.94 -13.48 -3.35
N THR A 196 0.69 -13.90 -2.12
CA THR A 196 0.10 -13.07 -1.06
C THR A 196 1.11 -12.12 -0.39
N SER A 197 2.41 -12.30 -0.67
CA SER A 197 3.49 -11.54 -0.04
C SER A 197 3.78 -10.22 -0.73
N GLY A 198 3.91 -9.14 0.06
CA GLY A 198 4.38 -7.85 -0.44
C GLY A 198 5.82 -7.89 -0.99
N THR A 199 6.67 -8.79 -0.49
CA THR A 199 8.01 -9.07 -1.03
C THR A 199 7.93 -9.65 -2.43
N ARG A 200 6.97 -10.56 -2.70
CA ARG A 200 6.72 -11.09 -4.04
C ARG A 200 6.29 -10.00 -5.01
N ASP A 201 5.36 -9.11 -4.59
CA ASP A 201 4.94 -7.96 -5.39
C ASP A 201 6.12 -7.03 -5.70
N ALA A 202 6.94 -6.73 -4.69
CA ALA A 202 8.15 -5.92 -4.86
C ALA A 202 9.14 -6.54 -5.84
N PHE A 203 9.37 -7.84 -5.74
CA PHE A 203 10.24 -8.58 -6.65
C PHE A 203 9.73 -8.53 -8.09
N ALA A 204 8.44 -8.73 -8.31
CA ALA A 204 7.83 -8.62 -9.62
C ALA A 204 7.94 -7.20 -10.21
N GLU A 205 7.67 -6.17 -9.42
CA GLU A 205 7.74 -4.76 -9.86
C GLU A 205 9.18 -4.29 -10.12
N LEU A 206 10.14 -4.67 -9.29
CA LEU A 206 11.49 -4.13 -9.35
C LEU A 206 12.43 -4.99 -10.21
N ALA A 207 12.41 -6.30 -10.01
CA ALA A 207 13.33 -7.18 -10.69
C ALA A 207 12.77 -7.72 -12.02
N LEU A 208 11.55 -8.24 -12.02
CA LEU A 208 11.00 -8.83 -13.23
C LEU A 208 10.60 -7.77 -14.26
N GLU A 209 9.85 -6.72 -13.87
CA GLU A 209 9.52 -5.64 -14.79
C GLU A 209 10.78 -4.89 -15.23
N GLY A 210 11.74 -4.67 -14.32
CA GLY A 210 13.04 -4.08 -14.65
C GLY A 210 13.79 -4.83 -15.75
N GLY A 211 13.72 -6.16 -15.77
CA GLY A 211 14.30 -6.99 -16.85
C GLY A 211 13.41 -7.06 -18.10
N CYS A 212 12.10 -7.09 -17.93
CA CYS A 212 11.09 -7.16 -18.97
C CYS A 212 11.18 -5.98 -19.96
N ILE A 213 11.36 -4.77 -19.45
CA ILE A 213 11.45 -3.53 -20.26
C ILE A 213 12.67 -3.48 -21.20
N ALA A 214 13.63 -4.39 -21.05
CA ALA A 214 14.77 -4.48 -21.96
C ALA A 214 14.40 -5.02 -23.36
N PHE A 215 13.14 -5.46 -23.55
CA PHE A 215 12.69 -6.07 -24.82
C PHE A 215 11.70 -5.15 -25.54
N PRO A 216 12.04 -4.67 -26.78
CA PRO A 216 11.17 -3.81 -27.57
C PRO A 216 9.81 -4.43 -27.88
N GLU A 217 9.75 -5.77 -28.01
CA GLU A 217 8.51 -6.53 -28.23
C GLU A 217 7.52 -6.36 -27.08
N ILE A 218 8.03 -6.28 -25.86
CA ILE A 218 7.21 -6.07 -24.64
C ILE A 218 6.74 -4.60 -24.55
N GLU A 219 7.59 -3.64 -24.92
CA GLU A 219 7.22 -2.23 -24.98
C GLU A 219 6.06 -2.02 -25.97
N ALA A 220 6.10 -2.70 -27.13
CA ALA A 220 5.01 -2.65 -28.10
C ALA A 220 3.69 -3.21 -27.54
N VAL A 221 3.71 -4.21 -26.67
CA VAL A 221 2.52 -4.74 -25.99
C VAL A 221 1.96 -3.73 -25.00
N LYS A 222 2.82 -2.99 -24.30
CA LYS A 222 2.43 -1.96 -23.31
C LYS A 222 1.53 -0.88 -23.91
N GLU A 223 1.86 -0.43 -25.12
CA GLU A 223 1.11 0.59 -25.86
C GLU A 223 -0.30 0.11 -26.29
N ILE A 224 -0.48 -1.21 -26.44
CA ILE A 224 -1.72 -1.82 -26.96
C ILE A 224 -2.60 -2.37 -25.82
N ASP A 225 -1.99 -3.09 -24.87
CA ASP A 225 -2.69 -3.79 -23.77
C ASP A 225 -1.84 -3.80 -22.50
N ILE A 226 -2.12 -2.85 -21.62
CA ILE A 226 -1.42 -2.71 -20.34
C ILE A 226 -1.58 -3.93 -19.43
N ASN A 227 -2.72 -4.65 -19.50
CA ASN A 227 -2.94 -5.83 -18.69
C ASN A 227 -2.07 -7.00 -19.19
N ARG A 228 -1.95 -7.14 -20.51
CA ARG A 228 -1.06 -8.15 -21.13
C ARG A 228 0.41 -7.83 -20.81
N TYR A 229 0.81 -6.56 -20.91
CA TYR A 229 2.13 -6.10 -20.49
C TYR A 229 2.42 -6.47 -19.03
N THR A 230 1.51 -6.13 -18.12
CA THR A 230 1.67 -6.46 -16.70
C THR A 230 1.77 -7.97 -16.50
N ALA A 231 0.95 -8.78 -17.20
CA ALA A 231 1.03 -10.22 -17.12
C ALA A 231 2.37 -10.77 -17.61
N LEU A 232 2.92 -10.24 -18.70
CA LEU A 232 4.23 -10.64 -19.23
C LEU A 232 5.38 -10.31 -18.28
N CYS A 233 5.32 -9.13 -17.67
CA CYS A 233 6.41 -8.66 -16.81
C CYS A 233 6.35 -9.22 -15.40
N HIS A 234 5.15 -9.50 -14.83
CA HIS A 234 4.99 -9.86 -13.43
C HIS A 234 4.67 -11.34 -13.18
N SER A 235 4.26 -12.11 -14.22
CA SER A 235 3.91 -13.52 -14.00
C SER A 235 5.16 -14.39 -13.90
N ILE A 236 5.33 -15.02 -12.75
CA ILE A 236 6.40 -15.98 -12.50
C ILE A 236 5.94 -17.36 -12.99
N ARG A 237 6.89 -18.14 -13.50
CA ARG A 237 6.67 -19.50 -13.98
C ARG A 237 6.30 -20.46 -12.85
N GLU A 238 5.45 -21.46 -13.15
CA GLU A 238 4.88 -22.42 -12.19
C GLU A 238 5.32 -23.86 -12.47
N ASP A 239 6.35 -24.04 -13.28
CA ASP A 239 6.86 -25.35 -13.74
C ASP A 239 7.92 -25.98 -12.81
N GLY A 240 8.08 -25.40 -11.62
CA GLY A 240 9.01 -25.88 -10.59
C GLY A 240 10.37 -25.18 -10.59
N ALA A 241 10.61 -24.21 -11.46
CA ALA A 241 11.80 -23.36 -11.40
C ALA A 241 11.69 -22.32 -10.28
N TYR A 242 10.47 -21.81 -10.01
CA TYR A 242 10.18 -21.03 -8.82
C TYR A 242 9.33 -21.85 -7.85
N ILE A 243 9.75 -21.91 -6.60
CA ILE A 243 9.11 -22.73 -5.55
C ILE A 243 8.63 -21.77 -4.45
N GLU A 244 7.35 -21.74 -4.20
CA GLU A 244 6.76 -20.99 -3.10
C GLU A 244 7.17 -21.62 -1.77
N ALA A 245 7.97 -20.90 -0.99
CA ALA A 245 8.55 -21.39 0.27
C ALA A 245 7.79 -20.93 1.52
N GLY A 246 6.66 -20.24 1.35
CA GLY A 246 5.84 -19.68 2.43
C GLY A 246 6.25 -18.24 2.78
N GLU A 247 5.54 -17.66 3.75
CA GLU A 247 5.75 -16.29 4.23
C GLU A 247 6.93 -16.16 5.22
N ASN A 248 7.52 -17.27 5.65
CA ASN A 248 8.60 -17.28 6.63
C ASN A 248 9.96 -17.45 5.94
N ASP A 249 10.69 -16.36 5.81
CA ASP A 249 11.98 -16.30 5.13
C ASP A 249 13.06 -17.19 5.79
N ASN A 250 12.95 -17.48 7.10
CA ASN A 250 13.85 -18.43 7.76
C ASN A 250 13.78 -19.85 7.17
N LEU A 251 12.64 -20.24 6.60
CA LEU A 251 12.52 -21.52 5.89
C LEU A 251 13.33 -21.50 4.59
N ILE A 252 13.39 -20.37 3.90
CA ILE A 252 14.21 -20.19 2.70
C ILE A 252 15.68 -20.33 3.08
N VAL A 253 16.16 -19.62 4.10
CA VAL A 253 17.54 -19.70 4.57
C VAL A 253 17.94 -21.15 4.91
N SER A 254 17.09 -21.86 5.63
CA SER A 254 17.33 -23.27 5.98
C SER A 254 17.45 -24.17 4.75
N LYS A 255 16.61 -23.94 3.73
CA LYS A 255 16.65 -24.70 2.45
C LYS A 255 17.90 -24.38 1.64
N LEU A 256 18.37 -23.11 1.61
CA LEU A 256 19.63 -22.72 0.95
C LEU A 256 20.85 -23.39 1.56
N GLN A 257 20.86 -23.62 2.87
CA GLN A 257 21.94 -24.37 3.54
C GLN A 257 21.94 -25.85 3.14
N ALA A 258 20.77 -26.42 2.90
CA ALA A 258 20.60 -27.82 2.47
C ALA A 258 20.83 -28.02 0.98
N ASN A 259 20.44 -27.03 0.15
CA ASN A 259 20.67 -27.03 -1.31
C ASN A 259 21.46 -25.77 -1.73
N PRO A 260 22.79 -25.84 -1.74
CA PRO A 260 23.65 -24.70 -2.02
C PRO A 260 23.50 -24.09 -3.43
N ASP A 261 22.97 -24.85 -4.39
CA ASP A 261 22.77 -24.40 -5.77
C ASP A 261 21.44 -23.66 -5.98
N ALA A 262 20.54 -23.72 -5.01
CA ALA A 262 19.29 -22.96 -5.04
C ALA A 262 19.52 -21.49 -4.70
N ILE A 263 18.62 -20.64 -5.19
CA ILE A 263 18.60 -19.20 -4.92
C ILE A 263 17.37 -18.89 -4.06
N GLY A 264 17.51 -18.04 -3.06
CA GLY A 264 16.41 -17.52 -2.25
C GLY A 264 16.07 -16.09 -2.66
N VAL A 265 14.78 -15.75 -2.65
CA VAL A 265 14.28 -14.39 -2.81
C VAL A 265 13.56 -13.99 -1.54
N PHE A 266 14.02 -12.94 -0.87
CA PHE A 266 13.48 -12.44 0.40
C PHE A 266 13.99 -11.02 0.71
N GLY A 267 13.54 -10.44 1.82
CA GLY A 267 13.96 -9.11 2.26
C GLY A 267 15.42 -9.04 2.72
N TYR A 268 16.06 -7.91 2.48
CA TYR A 268 17.47 -7.66 2.82
C TYR A 268 17.79 -7.92 4.31
N SER A 269 16.88 -7.60 5.23
CA SER A 269 17.09 -7.84 6.67
C SER A 269 17.44 -9.31 6.99
N PHE A 270 16.80 -10.27 6.30
CA PHE A 270 17.12 -11.69 6.47
C PHE A 270 18.47 -12.08 5.90
N LEU A 271 18.95 -11.42 4.84
CA LEU A 271 20.32 -11.58 4.36
C LEU A 271 21.32 -11.10 5.39
N GLU A 272 21.08 -9.94 5.99
CA GLU A 272 21.95 -9.33 6.99
C GLU A 272 22.03 -10.19 8.25
N GLU A 273 20.89 -10.63 8.77
CA GLU A 273 20.81 -11.51 9.96
C GLU A 273 21.48 -12.88 9.77
N ASN A 274 21.54 -13.40 8.54
CA ASN A 274 22.08 -14.72 8.20
C ASN A 274 23.35 -14.64 7.34
N SER A 275 24.03 -13.51 7.38
CA SER A 275 25.22 -13.24 6.56
C SER A 275 26.44 -14.15 6.86
N ASP A 276 26.38 -14.95 7.90
CA ASP A 276 27.36 -15.99 8.21
C ASP A 276 27.24 -17.24 7.30
N VAL A 277 26.02 -17.59 6.85
CA VAL A 277 25.72 -18.83 6.11
C VAL A 277 25.25 -18.62 4.67
N ILE A 278 24.67 -17.46 4.35
CA ILE A 278 24.22 -17.08 3.01
C ILE A 278 24.92 -15.82 2.53
N GLN A 279 24.85 -15.56 1.23
CA GLN A 279 25.40 -14.38 0.56
C GLN A 279 24.45 -13.86 -0.50
N GLY A 280 24.36 -12.52 -0.61
CA GLY A 280 23.57 -11.87 -1.65
C GLY A 280 24.25 -11.91 -3.01
N SER A 281 23.48 -12.10 -4.06
CA SER A 281 23.96 -11.97 -5.44
C SER A 281 24.09 -10.49 -5.81
N PHE A 282 25.06 -10.17 -6.67
CA PHE A 282 25.08 -8.88 -7.33
C PHE A 282 23.90 -8.76 -8.28
N VAL A 283 23.30 -7.58 -8.34
CA VAL A 283 22.31 -7.21 -9.37
C VAL A 283 22.80 -5.95 -10.07
N GLU A 284 22.89 -5.98 -11.39
CA GLU A 284 23.46 -4.90 -12.20
C GLU A 284 24.88 -4.46 -11.71
N GLY A 285 25.64 -5.42 -11.15
CA GLY A 285 27.00 -5.19 -10.65
C GLY A 285 27.09 -4.63 -9.23
N TYR A 286 25.98 -4.44 -8.55
CA TYR A 286 25.93 -3.92 -7.17
C TYR A 286 25.49 -5.01 -6.18
N GLU A 287 26.16 -5.12 -5.05
CA GLU A 287 25.76 -6.01 -3.98
C GLU A 287 24.58 -5.43 -3.17
N PRO A 288 23.71 -6.26 -2.62
CA PRO A 288 22.70 -5.84 -1.67
C PRO A 288 23.36 -5.51 -0.32
N SER A 289 23.65 -4.23 -0.12
CA SER A 289 24.14 -3.69 1.14
C SER A 289 23.24 -2.56 1.62
N PHE A 290 23.27 -2.25 2.92
CA PHE A 290 22.51 -1.14 3.48
C PHE A 290 22.77 0.17 2.70
N ASP A 291 24.04 0.49 2.44
CA ASP A 291 24.42 1.71 1.73
C ASP A 291 23.89 1.72 0.28
N ASN A 292 24.09 0.63 -0.47
CA ASN A 292 23.59 0.54 -1.85
C ASN A 292 22.06 0.60 -1.96
N ILE A 293 21.35 0.12 -0.94
CA ILE A 293 19.89 0.17 -0.86
C ILE A 293 19.43 1.58 -0.50
N SER A 294 20.00 2.19 0.54
CA SER A 294 19.64 3.53 1.01
C SER A 294 19.95 4.62 -0.02
N ASP A 295 21.03 4.45 -0.76
CA ASP A 295 21.45 5.34 -1.84
C ASP A 295 20.75 5.04 -3.18
N LYS A 296 19.89 4.00 -3.23
CA LYS A 296 19.15 3.54 -4.43
C LYS A 296 20.07 3.10 -5.58
N ILE A 297 21.27 2.63 -5.26
CA ILE A 297 22.23 2.07 -6.21
C ILE A 297 21.87 0.61 -6.53
N TYR A 298 21.45 -0.16 -5.50
CA TYR A 298 20.91 -1.49 -5.68
C TYR A 298 19.48 -1.42 -6.23
N GLN A 299 19.29 -1.83 -7.49
CA GLN A 299 18.06 -1.54 -8.24
C GLN A 299 16.82 -2.30 -7.75
N VAL A 300 17.00 -3.44 -7.04
CA VAL A 300 15.86 -4.17 -6.44
C VAL A 300 15.58 -3.61 -5.05
N SER A 301 15.50 -2.30 -4.96
CA SER A 301 15.17 -1.58 -3.73
C SER A 301 14.29 -0.36 -4.00
N ARG A 302 13.57 0.08 -2.99
CA ARG A 302 12.66 1.24 -3.07
C ARG A 302 12.47 1.92 -1.73
N SER A 303 12.14 3.20 -1.76
CA SER A 303 11.71 3.94 -0.58
C SER A 303 10.25 3.67 -0.28
N LEU A 304 9.93 3.61 1.00
CA LEU A 304 8.59 3.43 1.53
C LEU A 304 8.07 4.74 2.13
N PHE A 305 6.81 5.03 1.89
CA PHE A 305 6.17 6.30 2.26
C PHE A 305 4.84 6.10 2.95
N VAL A 306 4.52 7.06 3.80
CA VAL A 306 3.20 7.30 4.37
C VAL A 306 2.78 8.70 3.95
N TYR A 307 1.64 8.84 3.29
CA TYR A 307 1.03 10.11 2.91
C TYR A 307 -0.13 10.41 3.84
N VAL A 308 -0.12 11.58 4.47
CA VAL A 308 -1.12 12.01 5.43
C VAL A 308 -1.95 13.15 4.85
N LYS A 309 -3.27 13.04 4.92
CA LYS A 309 -4.20 14.08 4.52
C LYS A 309 -4.29 15.13 5.62
N LYS A 310 -3.63 16.27 5.45
CA LYS A 310 -3.53 17.31 6.48
C LYS A 310 -4.90 17.83 6.92
N ALA A 311 -5.85 17.93 6.00
CA ALA A 311 -7.23 18.36 6.31
C ALA A 311 -7.97 17.41 7.27
N HIS A 312 -7.50 16.19 7.49
CA HIS A 312 -8.08 15.26 8.45
C HIS A 312 -7.45 15.36 9.86
N ILE A 313 -6.30 16.04 9.99
CA ILE A 313 -5.64 16.26 11.27
C ILE A 313 -6.54 17.17 12.14
N GLY A 314 -6.78 16.76 13.37
CA GLY A 314 -7.72 17.44 14.28
C GLY A 314 -9.21 17.09 14.05
N ALA A 315 -9.59 16.60 12.86
CA ALA A 315 -10.93 16.09 12.59
C ALA A 315 -11.04 14.59 12.96
N VAL A 316 -10.00 13.81 12.67
CA VAL A 316 -9.86 12.42 13.11
C VAL A 316 -8.77 12.37 14.18
N PRO A 317 -9.10 11.91 15.41
CA PRO A 317 -8.15 11.95 16.51
C PRO A 317 -7.02 10.92 16.34
N GLY A 318 -5.80 11.30 16.74
CA GLY A 318 -4.65 10.42 16.84
C GLY A 318 -3.79 10.30 15.58
N ILE A 319 -4.06 11.07 14.51
CA ILE A 319 -3.26 10.99 13.26
C ILE A 319 -1.81 11.42 13.51
N GLU A 320 -1.59 12.52 14.20
CA GLU A 320 -0.23 13.01 14.50
C GLU A 320 0.53 12.04 15.41
N GLU A 321 -0.14 11.51 16.42
CA GLU A 321 0.41 10.54 17.35
C GLU A 321 0.74 9.20 16.64
N PHE A 322 -0.09 8.77 15.67
CA PHE A 322 0.18 7.59 14.87
C PHE A 322 1.45 7.75 14.01
N VAL A 323 1.58 8.89 13.35
CA VAL A 323 2.80 9.18 12.55
C VAL A 323 4.02 9.31 13.46
N SER A 324 3.86 9.90 14.65
CA SER A 324 4.92 9.98 15.66
C SER A 324 5.34 8.60 16.18
N GLU A 325 4.40 7.67 16.41
CA GLU A 325 4.70 6.26 16.77
C GLU A 325 5.46 5.59 15.64
N PHE A 326 5.02 5.77 14.38
CA PHE A 326 5.69 5.18 13.22
C PHE A 326 7.16 5.61 13.11
N LEU A 327 7.46 6.89 13.38
CA LEU A 327 8.81 7.48 13.30
C LEU A 327 9.56 7.45 14.64
N GLY A 328 8.99 6.87 15.66
CA GLY A 328 9.58 6.80 16.99
C GLY A 328 10.71 5.77 17.11
N ASP A 329 11.60 5.95 18.09
CA ASP A 329 12.73 5.04 18.31
C ASP A 329 12.31 3.58 18.57
N LYS A 330 11.12 3.36 19.16
CA LYS A 330 10.58 2.01 19.38
C LYS A 330 10.24 1.30 18.07
N ALA A 331 9.80 2.04 17.06
CA ALA A 331 9.45 1.49 15.76
C ALA A 331 10.67 1.45 14.83
N MET A 332 11.40 2.56 14.72
CA MET A 332 12.41 2.83 13.71
C MET A 332 13.85 2.79 14.20
N GLY A 333 14.09 2.67 15.52
CA GLY A 333 15.46 2.61 16.09
C GLY A 333 16.19 1.33 15.67
N ASP A 334 17.49 1.25 15.97
CA ASP A 334 18.37 0.11 15.63
C ASP A 334 17.82 -1.25 16.09
N PHE A 335 17.01 -1.26 17.15
CA PHE A 335 16.30 -2.44 17.68
C PHE A 335 14.79 -2.24 17.62
N GLY A 336 14.32 -1.44 16.67
CA GLY A 336 12.90 -1.16 16.50
C GLY A 336 12.13 -2.36 15.95
N TYR A 337 10.87 -2.52 16.39
CA TYR A 337 10.05 -3.68 16.00
C TYR A 337 9.74 -3.73 14.49
N LEU A 338 9.96 -2.66 13.72
CA LEU A 338 9.77 -2.65 12.27
C LEU A 338 10.92 -3.33 11.52
N ALA A 339 12.14 -3.35 12.09
CA ALA A 339 13.26 -4.10 11.51
C ALA A 339 12.93 -5.60 11.47
N GLU A 340 12.31 -6.14 12.54
CA GLU A 340 11.85 -7.54 12.58
C GLU A 340 10.77 -7.86 11.52
N LYS A 341 10.13 -6.81 10.95
CA LYS A 341 9.16 -6.92 9.86
C LYS A 341 9.79 -6.70 8.47
N GLY A 342 11.11 -6.63 8.40
CA GLY A 342 11.84 -6.46 7.14
C GLY A 342 12.04 -5.01 6.70
N LEU A 343 11.67 -4.02 7.52
CA LEU A 343 11.97 -2.63 7.22
C LEU A 343 13.48 -2.38 7.32
N ILE A 344 14.04 -1.76 6.28
CA ILE A 344 15.37 -1.17 6.33
C ILE A 344 15.18 0.26 6.86
N PRO A 345 15.64 0.58 8.09
CA PRO A 345 15.38 1.86 8.71
C PRO A 345 16.07 3.02 7.98
N LEU A 346 15.56 4.23 8.18
CA LEU A 346 16.22 5.44 7.69
C LEU A 346 17.52 5.69 8.44
N PRO A 347 18.59 6.16 7.77
CA PRO A 347 19.72 6.75 8.46
C PRO A 347 19.28 7.82 9.46
N THR A 348 19.96 7.91 10.62
CA THR A 348 19.53 8.81 11.72
C THR A 348 19.31 10.28 11.30
N ASN A 349 20.12 10.78 10.37
CA ASN A 349 19.96 12.14 9.85
C ASN A 349 18.69 12.30 9.01
N GLN A 350 18.33 11.32 8.20
CA GLN A 350 17.09 11.31 7.41
C GLN A 350 15.87 11.13 8.33
N LEU A 351 15.93 10.22 9.29
CA LEU A 351 14.85 10.03 10.27
C LEU A 351 14.49 11.34 10.98
N LYS A 352 15.49 12.13 11.40
CA LYS A 352 15.26 13.44 12.02
C LYS A 352 14.57 14.44 11.08
N VAL A 353 14.86 14.39 9.79
CA VAL A 353 14.18 15.21 8.79
C VAL A 353 12.71 14.82 8.69
N GLU A 354 12.40 13.52 8.58
CA GLU A 354 11.04 13.02 8.49
C GLU A 354 10.24 13.29 9.78
N GLN A 355 10.85 13.12 10.95
CA GLN A 355 10.25 13.50 12.23
C GLN A 355 9.90 15.00 12.27
N SER A 356 10.81 15.86 11.76
CA SER A 356 10.55 17.30 11.67
C SER A 356 9.44 17.63 10.66
N THR A 357 9.42 16.96 9.51
CA THR A 357 8.38 17.12 8.49
C THR A 357 7.00 16.80 9.06
N ALA A 358 6.89 15.67 9.75
CA ALA A 358 5.64 15.23 10.38
C ALA A 358 5.22 16.18 11.51
N ALA A 359 6.11 16.52 12.44
CA ALA A 359 5.81 17.36 13.59
C ALA A 359 5.42 18.81 13.21
N ASN A 360 5.96 19.34 12.11
CA ASN A 360 5.63 20.67 11.60
C ASN A 360 4.55 20.66 10.50
N LEU A 361 3.96 19.50 10.21
CA LEU A 361 2.89 19.32 9.21
C LEU A 361 3.26 19.92 7.84
N ILE A 362 4.50 19.66 7.39
CA ILE A 362 5.04 20.22 6.15
C ILE A 362 4.45 19.45 4.98
N SER A 363 3.63 20.13 4.18
CA SER A 363 3.06 19.55 2.96
C SER A 363 4.04 19.57 1.80
N ILE A 364 3.95 18.58 0.93
CA ILE A 364 4.62 18.62 -0.39
C ILE A 364 4.04 19.78 -1.20
N SER A 365 4.92 20.48 -1.92
CA SER A 365 4.49 21.51 -2.89
C SER A 365 3.92 20.84 -4.12
N ASN A 366 2.70 21.18 -4.49
CA ASN A 366 2.09 20.80 -5.77
C ASN A 366 2.76 21.52 -6.93
#